data_69f2985c83105b8ffada8abe560f7d0a
#
_entry.id   69f2985c83105b8ffada8abe560f7d0a
#
_cell.length_a   1.000
_cell.length_b   1.000
_cell.length_c   1.000
_cell.angle_alpha   90.00
_cell.angle_beta   90.00
_cell.angle_gamma   90.00
#
_symmetry.space_group_name_H-M   'P 1'
#
loop_
_entity.id
_entity.type
_entity.pdbx_description
1 polymer ?
#
loop_
_entity_poly.entity_id
_entity_poly.type
_entity_poly.pdbx_seq_one_letter_code
_entity_poly.pdbx_strand_id
1 'polypeptide(L)'
;LVHGKITVLAGPSGSGKSSLLNCLQPEKEQKTGEVSAKIGRGRHTTRHVELIPIDGGLVADTPGFSSLYLPEMKREELQLYFPEFLKYKNYCRFRSCLHDKEPDCAVKEALNESKILPLRYKHYIQFLQEIILREKKY
;
A
#
# COMPACT_ATOMS: atom_id res chain seq x y z
N LEU A 1 -6.93 11.22 17.12
CA LEU A 1 -6.59 9.93 16.47
C LEU A 1 -5.30 9.32 17.04
N VAL A 2 -4.33 10.12 17.46
CA VAL A 2 -2.99 9.71 17.93
C VAL A 2 -2.89 9.63 19.44
N HIS A 3 -3.79 10.30 20.17
CA HIS A 3 -3.75 10.45 21.62
C HIS A 3 -3.68 9.09 22.33
N GLY A 4 -2.68 8.92 23.22
CA GLY A 4 -2.44 7.67 23.97
C GLY A 4 -2.00 6.47 23.11
N LYS A 5 -1.60 6.68 21.84
CA LYS A 5 -1.24 5.60 20.93
C LYS A 5 0.14 5.81 20.31
N ILE A 6 0.73 4.72 19.85
CA ILE A 6 1.87 4.75 18.92
C ILE A 6 1.32 4.53 17.51
N THR A 7 1.49 5.53 16.65
CA THR A 7 1.02 5.52 15.26
C THR A 7 2.22 5.44 14.32
N VAL A 8 2.15 4.60 13.30
CA VAL A 8 3.23 4.44 12.30
C VAL A 8 2.77 5.03 10.97
N LEU A 9 3.58 5.92 10.39
CA LEU A 9 3.37 6.41 9.03
C LEU A 9 4.17 5.54 8.06
N ALA A 10 3.48 4.77 7.24
CA ALA A 10 4.08 3.90 6.25
C ALA A 10 3.65 4.31 4.83
N GLY A 11 4.57 4.22 3.87
CA GLY A 11 4.29 4.54 2.48
C GLY A 11 5.56 4.73 1.66
N PRO A 12 5.47 4.75 0.32
CA PRO A 12 6.62 4.90 -0.57
C PRO A 12 7.32 6.26 -0.35
N SER A 13 8.57 6.35 -0.84
CA SER A 13 9.30 7.63 -0.84
C SER A 13 8.53 8.66 -1.66
N GLY A 14 8.43 9.89 -1.16
CA GLY A 14 7.66 10.96 -1.81
C GLY A 14 6.14 10.92 -1.61
N SER A 15 5.60 9.98 -0.81
CA SER A 15 4.15 9.92 -0.53
C SER A 15 3.63 11.01 0.42
N GLY A 16 4.48 11.93 0.84
CA GLY A 16 4.07 13.07 1.68
C GLY A 16 4.09 12.79 3.18
N LYS A 17 4.69 11.68 3.67
CA LYS A 17 4.77 11.34 5.10
C LYS A 17 5.38 12.47 5.93
N SER A 18 6.55 12.95 5.54
CA SER A 18 7.25 14.05 6.25
C SER A 18 6.48 15.37 6.14
N SER A 19 5.81 15.63 5.02
CA SER A 19 4.94 16.81 4.90
C SER A 19 3.76 16.75 5.85
N LEU A 20 3.15 15.58 6.00
CA LEU A 20 2.06 15.37 6.96
C LEU A 20 2.57 15.56 8.40
N LEU A 21 3.75 15.00 8.74
CA LEU A 21 4.36 15.19 10.05
C LEU A 21 4.63 16.66 10.36
N ASN A 22 5.16 17.41 9.38
CA ASN A 22 5.41 18.85 9.53
C ASN A 22 4.11 19.62 9.77
N CYS A 23 3.02 19.28 9.07
CA CYS A 23 1.70 19.88 9.31
C CYS A 23 1.17 19.59 10.73
N LEU A 24 1.50 18.43 11.29
CA LEU A 24 1.07 18.04 12.64
C LEU A 24 1.96 18.62 13.76
N GLN A 25 3.12 19.19 13.42
CA GLN A 25 4.08 19.83 14.36
C GLN A 25 4.45 21.26 13.93
N PRO A 26 3.51 22.20 13.89
CA PRO A 26 3.79 23.56 13.42
C PRO A 26 4.87 24.29 14.25
N GLU A 27 5.05 23.94 15.52
CA GLU A 27 6.04 24.59 16.40
C GLU A 27 7.50 24.18 16.13
N LYS A 28 7.72 23.02 15.49
CA LYS A 28 9.09 22.55 15.21
C LYS A 28 9.67 23.17 13.92
N GLU A 29 8.84 23.66 13.01
CA GLU A 29 9.30 24.36 11.81
C GLU A 29 10.08 25.66 12.13
N GLN A 30 9.75 26.33 13.22
CA GLN A 30 10.46 27.55 13.63
C GLN A 30 11.90 27.28 14.13
N LYS A 31 12.23 26.04 14.49
CA LYS A 31 13.58 25.64 14.94
C LYS A 31 14.41 24.87 13.90
N THR A 32 13.81 24.43 12.80
CA THR A 32 14.47 23.56 11.81
C THR A 32 15.07 24.29 10.59
N GLY A 33 15.12 25.59 10.60
CA GLY A 33 15.88 26.36 9.58
C GLY A 33 17.36 25.96 9.49
N GLU A 34 17.94 25.36 10.54
CA GLU A 34 19.33 24.89 10.52
C GLU A 34 19.49 23.36 10.41
N VAL A 35 18.46 22.57 10.69
CA VAL A 35 18.58 21.10 10.71
C VAL A 35 18.23 20.46 9.36
N SER A 36 17.42 21.11 8.54
CA SER A 36 17.08 20.57 7.21
C SER A 36 18.24 20.65 6.20
N ALA A 37 19.28 21.44 6.49
CA ALA A 37 20.51 21.50 5.68
C ALA A 37 21.50 20.33 5.98
N LYS A 38 21.31 19.58 7.07
CA LYS A 38 22.21 18.48 7.49
C LYS A 38 21.68 17.07 7.20
N ILE A 39 20.47 16.91 6.70
CA ILE A 39 20.06 15.63 6.11
C ILE A 39 20.54 15.64 4.67
N GLY A 40 21.87 15.61 4.53
CA GLY A 40 22.50 15.27 3.28
C GLY A 40 21.91 13.96 2.78
N ARG A 41 21.34 13.95 1.58
CA ARG A 41 21.03 12.76 0.80
C ARG A 41 22.32 11.98 0.54
N GLY A 42 22.92 11.46 1.60
CA GLY A 42 23.99 10.50 1.57
C GLY A 42 23.34 9.12 1.45
N ARG A 43 23.81 8.37 0.52
CA ARG A 43 23.46 7.03 0.03
C ARG A 43 23.60 5.90 1.08
N HIS A 44 23.27 6.14 2.35
CA HIS A 44 23.26 5.11 3.40
C HIS A 44 21.98 5.24 4.22
N THR A 45 21.12 4.25 4.07
CA THR A 45 19.91 3.97 4.83
C THR A 45 20.23 3.82 6.31
N THR A 46 20.28 4.93 7.05
CA THR A 46 20.24 4.88 8.48
C THR A 46 18.82 4.52 8.89
N ARG A 47 18.63 3.27 9.30
CA ARG A 47 17.36 2.71 9.77
C ARG A 47 17.07 3.21 11.20
N HIS A 48 16.97 4.52 11.40
CA HIS A 48 16.49 5.05 12.66
C HIS A 48 15.02 5.39 12.51
N VAL A 49 14.19 4.71 13.30
CA VAL A 49 12.80 5.09 13.49
C VAL A 49 12.80 6.17 14.56
N GLU A 50 12.42 7.38 14.21
CA GLU A 50 12.24 8.46 15.16
C GLU A 50 10.80 8.43 15.68
N LEU A 51 10.64 8.44 17.02
CA LEU A 51 9.33 8.58 17.65
C LEU A 51 9.09 10.05 17.97
N ILE A 52 8.10 10.63 17.35
CA ILE A 52 7.78 12.05 17.42
C ILE A 52 6.54 12.22 18.28
N PRO A 53 6.59 12.98 19.40
CA PRO A 53 5.41 13.24 20.21
C PRO A 53 4.44 14.18 19.46
N ILE A 54 3.19 13.79 19.34
CA ILE A 54 2.12 14.55 18.70
C ILE A 54 0.82 14.33 19.47
N ASP A 55 0.19 15.41 19.93
CA ASP A 55 -1.15 15.38 20.55
C ASP A 55 -1.31 14.27 21.62
N GLY A 56 -0.34 14.18 22.54
CA GLY A 56 -0.37 13.18 23.63
C GLY A 56 -0.17 11.72 23.22
N GLY A 57 0.25 11.47 21.97
CA GLY A 57 0.69 10.19 21.46
C GLY A 57 2.07 10.26 20.84
N LEU A 58 2.51 9.18 20.21
CA LEU A 58 3.78 9.09 19.49
C LEU A 58 3.53 8.71 18.03
N VAL A 59 4.22 9.36 17.11
CA VAL A 59 4.22 8.99 15.70
C VAL A 59 5.62 8.52 15.31
N ALA A 60 5.71 7.31 14.77
CA ALA A 60 6.94 6.76 14.25
C ALA A 60 7.11 7.23 12.79
N ASP A 61 8.15 8.03 12.51
CA ASP A 61 8.59 8.27 11.13
C ASP A 61 9.41 7.08 10.67
N THR A 62 8.87 6.32 9.73
CA THR A 62 9.58 5.19 9.15
C THR A 62 10.19 5.60 7.81
N PRO A 63 11.42 5.10 7.49
CA PRO A 63 11.96 5.24 6.15
C PRO A 63 10.94 4.76 5.12
N GLY A 64 10.72 5.55 4.06
CA GLY A 64 9.79 5.16 3.00
C GLY A 64 10.16 3.79 2.43
N PHE A 65 9.19 2.90 2.31
CA PHE A 65 9.39 1.65 1.58
C PHE A 65 9.64 1.99 0.11
N SER A 66 10.82 1.64 -0.37
CA SER A 66 11.15 1.84 -1.79
C SER A 66 10.48 0.78 -2.68
N SER A 67 10.16 -0.38 -2.11
CA SER A 67 9.52 -1.47 -2.84
C SER A 67 8.76 -2.37 -1.85
N LEU A 68 7.49 -2.59 -2.11
CA LEU A 68 6.71 -3.65 -1.50
C LEU A 68 6.68 -4.80 -2.52
N TYR A 69 7.25 -5.92 -2.15
CA TYR A 69 7.16 -7.13 -2.96
C TYR A 69 5.95 -7.93 -2.53
N LEU A 70 5.20 -8.43 -3.52
CA LEU A 70 4.17 -9.43 -3.23
C LEU A 70 4.83 -10.67 -2.62
N PRO A 71 4.26 -11.26 -1.56
CA PRO A 71 4.71 -12.54 -1.04
C PRO A 71 4.64 -13.61 -2.14
N GLU A 72 5.37 -14.70 -1.96
CA GLU A 72 5.24 -15.85 -2.84
C GLU A 72 3.85 -16.45 -2.68
N MET A 73 3.11 -16.50 -3.76
CA MET A 73 1.76 -17.06 -3.83
C MET A 73 1.44 -17.50 -5.26
N LYS A 74 0.52 -18.44 -5.38
CA LYS A 74 -0.03 -18.84 -6.69
C LYS A 74 -1.02 -17.77 -7.16
N ARG A 75 -1.10 -17.59 -8.49
CA ARG A 75 -2.03 -16.64 -9.11
C ARG A 75 -3.48 -16.86 -8.71
N GLU A 76 -3.89 -18.11 -8.48
CA GLU A 76 -5.25 -18.47 -8.06
C GLU A 76 -5.56 -17.99 -6.62
N GLU A 77 -4.54 -17.79 -5.79
CA GLU A 77 -4.69 -17.37 -4.40
C GLU A 77 -4.90 -15.86 -4.28
N LEU A 78 -4.42 -15.06 -5.26
CA LEU A 78 -4.49 -13.61 -5.21
C LEU A 78 -5.91 -13.08 -4.94
N GLN A 79 -6.92 -13.71 -5.54
CA GLN A 79 -8.33 -13.33 -5.35
C GLN A 79 -8.79 -13.38 -3.89
N LEU A 80 -8.13 -14.20 -3.02
CA LEU A 80 -8.48 -14.34 -1.62
C LEU A 80 -8.11 -13.10 -0.79
N TYR A 81 -7.17 -12.29 -1.30
CA TYR A 81 -6.72 -11.03 -0.69
C TYR A 81 -7.54 -9.81 -1.15
N PHE A 82 -8.58 -10.05 -1.95
CA PHE A 82 -9.54 -9.05 -2.37
C PHE A 82 -10.93 -9.40 -1.82
N PRO A 83 -11.26 -8.98 -0.58
CA PRO A 83 -12.51 -9.38 0.10
C PRO A 83 -13.77 -9.10 -0.72
N GLU A 84 -13.74 -8.04 -1.53
CA GLU A 84 -14.82 -7.68 -2.44
C GLU A 84 -15.08 -8.73 -3.52
N PHE A 85 -14.07 -9.51 -3.92
CA PHE A 85 -14.20 -10.58 -4.93
C PHE A 85 -14.82 -11.84 -4.35
N LEU A 86 -14.64 -12.09 -3.05
CA LEU A 86 -15.11 -13.32 -2.39
C LEU A 86 -16.61 -13.49 -2.49
N LYS A 87 -17.36 -12.39 -2.61
CA LYS A 87 -18.83 -12.40 -2.76
C LYS A 87 -19.27 -12.94 -4.13
N TYR A 88 -18.43 -12.80 -5.15
CA TYR A 88 -18.80 -13.05 -6.56
C TYR A 88 -18.06 -14.22 -7.18
N LYS A 89 -16.85 -14.56 -6.70
CA LYS A 89 -15.97 -15.56 -7.33
C LYS A 89 -16.64 -16.93 -7.55
N ASN A 90 -17.53 -17.34 -6.65
CA ASN A 90 -18.21 -18.62 -6.73
C ASN A 90 -19.30 -18.68 -7.80
N TYR A 91 -19.67 -17.53 -8.37
CA TYR A 91 -20.67 -17.41 -9.45
C TYR A 91 -20.01 -17.30 -10.82
N CYS A 92 -18.68 -17.29 -10.91
CA CYS A 92 -17.99 -17.37 -12.18
C CYS A 92 -18.21 -18.71 -12.86
N ARG A 93 -18.28 -18.72 -14.20
CA ARG A 93 -18.41 -19.94 -14.99
C ARG A 93 -17.30 -20.96 -14.74
N PHE A 94 -16.07 -20.49 -14.50
CA PHE A 94 -14.91 -21.35 -14.31
C PHE A 94 -14.46 -21.32 -12.84
N ARG A 95 -14.19 -22.49 -12.25
CA ARG A 95 -13.70 -22.61 -10.87
C ARG A 95 -12.33 -21.97 -10.64
N SER A 96 -11.47 -22.01 -11.68
CA SER A 96 -10.13 -21.42 -11.67
C SER A 96 -10.10 -20.05 -12.34
N CYS A 97 -11.21 -19.31 -12.32
CA CYS A 97 -11.30 -17.99 -12.91
C CYS A 97 -10.31 -17.04 -12.24
N LEU A 98 -9.47 -16.40 -13.04
CA LEU A 98 -8.53 -15.37 -12.61
C LEU A 98 -9.12 -13.96 -12.77
N HIS A 99 -10.37 -13.85 -13.21
CA HIS A 99 -11.11 -12.59 -13.37
C HIS A 99 -10.44 -11.59 -14.32
N ASP A 100 -9.60 -12.07 -15.25
CA ASP A 100 -8.92 -11.25 -16.27
C ASP A 100 -9.63 -11.38 -17.63
N LYS A 101 -9.37 -12.46 -18.35
CA LYS A 101 -9.83 -12.66 -19.74
C LYS A 101 -11.01 -13.60 -19.87
N GLU A 102 -11.34 -14.33 -18.79
CA GLU A 102 -12.39 -15.34 -18.84
C GLU A 102 -13.76 -14.72 -19.17
N PRO A 103 -14.53 -15.34 -20.04
CA PRO A 103 -15.91 -14.96 -20.28
C PRO A 103 -16.80 -15.36 -19.09
N ASP A 104 -17.96 -14.73 -18.98
CA ASP A 104 -18.98 -15.03 -17.95
C ASP A 104 -18.38 -14.99 -16.53
N CYS A 105 -17.65 -13.92 -16.24
CA CYS A 105 -16.99 -13.71 -14.97
C CYS A 105 -17.83 -12.80 -14.07
N ALA A 106 -18.38 -13.34 -12.98
CA ALA A 106 -19.25 -12.62 -12.06
C ALA A 106 -18.53 -11.45 -11.33
N VAL A 107 -17.21 -11.52 -11.16
CA VAL A 107 -16.42 -10.40 -10.63
C VAL A 107 -16.38 -9.23 -11.62
N LYS A 108 -16.24 -9.50 -12.93
CA LYS A 108 -16.30 -8.44 -13.97
C LYS A 108 -17.71 -7.89 -14.14
N GLU A 109 -18.73 -8.71 -13.97
CA GLU A 109 -20.13 -8.23 -13.94
C GLU A 109 -20.34 -7.29 -12.76
N ALA A 110 -19.91 -7.68 -11.56
CA ALA A 110 -19.97 -6.83 -10.37
C ALA A 110 -19.16 -5.52 -10.52
N LEU A 111 -18.04 -5.54 -11.26
CA LEU A 111 -17.31 -4.33 -11.61
C LEU A 111 -18.13 -3.42 -12.52
N ASN A 112 -18.74 -3.97 -13.57
CA ASN A 112 -19.59 -3.21 -14.50
C ASN A 112 -20.81 -2.60 -13.80
N GLU A 113 -21.34 -3.29 -12.79
CA GLU A 113 -22.43 -2.82 -11.95
C GLU A 113 -21.98 -1.85 -10.83
N SER A 114 -20.71 -1.42 -10.84
CA SER A 114 -20.12 -0.53 -9.83
C SER A 114 -20.16 -1.08 -8.37
N LYS A 115 -20.34 -2.38 -8.20
CA LYS A 115 -20.26 -3.07 -6.91
C LYS A 115 -18.82 -3.32 -6.46
N ILE A 116 -17.88 -3.25 -7.39
CA ILE A 116 -16.43 -3.30 -7.16
C ILE A 116 -15.83 -2.02 -7.73
N LEU A 117 -14.96 -1.36 -6.95
CA LEU A 117 -14.32 -0.13 -7.38
C LEU A 117 -13.34 -0.41 -8.53
N PRO A 118 -13.40 0.34 -9.66
CA PRO A 118 -12.49 0.16 -10.79
C PRO A 118 -11.00 0.21 -10.42
N LEU A 119 -10.63 1.08 -9.46
CA LEU A 119 -9.26 1.19 -8.97
C LEU A 119 -8.79 -0.10 -8.27
N ARG A 120 -9.68 -0.74 -7.48
CA ARG A 120 -9.37 -2.01 -6.82
C ARG A 120 -9.15 -3.13 -7.82
N TYR A 121 -10.02 -3.22 -8.83
CA TYR A 121 -9.86 -4.19 -9.91
C TYR A 121 -8.58 -3.94 -10.72
N LYS A 122 -8.25 -2.68 -11.02
CA LYS A 122 -7.00 -2.33 -11.69
C LYS A 122 -5.77 -2.82 -10.91
N HIS A 123 -5.73 -2.60 -9.59
CA HIS A 123 -4.64 -3.09 -8.75
C HIS A 123 -4.58 -4.63 -8.73
N TYR A 124 -5.73 -5.30 -8.69
CA TYR A 124 -5.78 -6.76 -8.78
C TYR A 124 -5.10 -7.26 -10.06
N ILE A 125 -5.45 -6.68 -11.22
CA ILE A 125 -4.86 -7.06 -12.51
C ILE A 125 -3.35 -6.79 -12.54
N GLN A 126 -2.88 -5.68 -11.96
CA GLN A 126 -1.45 -5.38 -11.87
C GLN A 126 -0.70 -6.45 -11.06
N PHE A 127 -1.22 -6.83 -9.89
CA PHE A 127 -0.63 -7.87 -9.06
C PHE A 127 -0.69 -9.25 -9.72
N LEU A 128 -1.79 -9.58 -10.38
CA LEU A 128 -1.92 -10.82 -11.12
C LEU A 128 -0.85 -10.94 -12.23
N GLN A 129 -0.64 -9.88 -12.98
CA GLN A 129 0.40 -9.84 -14.02
C GLN A 129 1.80 -10.00 -13.44
N GLU A 130 2.08 -9.38 -12.29
CA GLU A 130 3.36 -9.52 -11.60
C GLU A 130 3.62 -10.98 -11.18
N ILE A 131 2.61 -11.66 -10.61
CA ILE A 131 2.70 -13.06 -10.22
C ILE A 131 2.95 -13.94 -11.44
N ILE A 132 2.17 -13.77 -12.52
CA ILE A 132 2.32 -14.53 -13.76
C ILE A 132 3.73 -14.35 -14.37
N LEU A 133 4.28 -13.14 -14.30
CA LEU A 133 5.64 -12.89 -14.79
C LEU A 133 6.71 -13.58 -13.94
N ARG A 134 6.50 -13.70 -12.63
CA ARG A 134 7.39 -14.46 -11.75
C ARG A 134 7.32 -15.95 -12.04
N GLU A 135 6.11 -16.53 -12.16
CA GLU A 135 5.91 -17.94 -12.49
C GLU A 135 6.58 -18.38 -13.81
N LYS A 136 6.69 -17.47 -14.79
CA LYS A 136 7.35 -17.76 -16.09
C LYS A 136 8.87 -17.74 -16.03
N LYS A 137 9.48 -17.24 -14.96
CA LYS A 137 10.94 -17.17 -14.82
C LYS A 137 11.55 -18.41 -14.19
N TYR A 138 10.72 -19.33 -13.74
CA TYR A 138 11.09 -20.64 -13.20
C TYR A 138 10.50 -21.75 -14.10
#